data_8f5c57a93196ee5547480bab0cad64b2
#
_entry.id   8f5c57a93196ee5547480bab0cad64b2
#
_cell.length_a   1.000
_cell.length_b   1.000
_cell.length_c   1.000
_cell.angle_alpha   90.00
_cell.angle_beta   90.00
_cell.angle_gamma   90.00
#
_symmetry.space_group_name_H-M   'P 1'
#
loop_
_entity.id
_entity.type
_entity.pdbx_description
1 polymer ?
#
loop_
_entity_poly.entity_id
_entity_poly.type
_entity_poly.pdbx_seq_one_letter_code
_entity_poly.pdbx_strand_id
1 'polypeptide(L)'
;MDRGDELRLTPLDQDVNAGRKYLNERSLQIGHVLPLSEEIFKEYFPERSSFLLYSVRAVDALFSFHSGREKWTPRADFVIVTDSLAGLKEAVGKVEDMALAQEKLVLRTRIFGYDRKRLQALRALDYKIGASIPGAASLDGKRFDLHYLYKELDDRYRFSIRRGYAKPGLYPILGVDKAKSQRLVLRGYRKEDRPFLNKAATHLNIIRGIANGVFEGSVPWGSGIYEEWFEKRRVFPIVCEDESIGEPVGLLDLFRVDPDVMQHVMILGMYVRAEYQGLGVGTLLMDAMKTLAKRLHLSRVMLTVFEGNAPAEKLYAKAGFVECGRLPGWLQEGYINETYMVLNLD
;
A
#
# COMPACT_ATOMS: atom_id res chain seq x y z
N MET A 1 -7.75 32.59 33.38
CA MET A 1 -8.47 32.01 32.21
C MET A 1 -7.50 32.03 31.07
N ASP A 2 -6.80 30.92 30.92
CA ASP A 2 -5.84 30.69 29.84
C ASP A 2 -6.68 30.53 28.57
N ARG A 3 -6.58 31.49 27.66
CA ARG A 3 -7.09 31.29 26.29
C ARG A 3 -6.15 30.23 25.69
N GLY A 4 -6.61 28.97 25.67
CA GLY A 4 -5.88 27.93 25.00
C GLY A 4 -5.44 28.41 23.62
N ASP A 5 -4.16 28.30 23.32
CA ASP A 5 -3.58 28.69 22.03
C ASP A 5 -4.35 27.95 20.93
N GLU A 6 -5.22 28.66 20.24
CA GLU A 6 -6.05 28.13 19.16
C GLU A 6 -5.11 27.76 17.99
N LEU A 7 -5.04 26.48 17.66
CA LEU A 7 -4.19 25.98 16.59
C LEU A 7 -4.76 26.42 15.25
N ARG A 8 -3.94 27.10 14.44
CA ARG A 8 -4.34 27.60 13.11
C ARG A 8 -4.02 26.56 12.03
N LEU A 9 -5.04 26.16 11.29
CA LEU A 9 -4.90 25.32 10.10
C LEU A 9 -4.52 26.16 8.87
N THR A 10 -3.48 25.75 8.15
CA THR A 10 -3.01 26.40 6.92
C THR A 10 -2.79 25.34 5.84
N PRO A 11 -3.37 25.48 4.63
CA PRO A 11 -3.04 24.62 3.50
C PRO A 11 -1.54 24.67 3.19
N LEU A 12 -0.96 23.52 2.81
CA LEU A 12 0.49 23.40 2.60
C LEU A 12 0.99 24.27 1.44
N ASP A 13 0.18 24.47 0.40
CA ASP A 13 0.51 25.33 -0.75
C ASP A 13 0.80 26.80 -0.37
N GLN A 14 0.31 27.24 0.80
CA GLN A 14 0.57 28.57 1.33
C GLN A 14 1.93 28.71 2.04
N ASP A 15 2.52 27.57 2.50
CA ASP A 15 3.81 27.57 3.17
C ASP A 15 4.57 26.24 3.03
N VAL A 16 4.87 25.87 1.80
CA VAL A 16 5.60 24.63 1.44
C VAL A 16 6.97 24.55 2.13
N ASN A 17 7.67 25.70 2.25
CA ASN A 17 9.01 25.73 2.84
C ASN A 17 8.99 25.39 4.35
N ALA A 18 8.01 25.90 5.10
CA ALA A 18 7.85 25.53 6.49
C ALA A 18 7.53 24.05 6.64
N GLY A 19 6.65 23.51 5.79
CA GLY A 19 6.32 22.09 5.77
C GLY A 19 7.54 21.20 5.50
N ARG A 20 8.34 21.53 4.50
CA ARG A 20 9.58 20.78 4.17
C ARG A 20 10.59 20.84 5.31
N LYS A 21 10.82 22.01 5.89
CA LYS A 21 11.72 22.16 7.03
C LYS A 21 11.25 21.33 8.21
N TYR A 22 9.97 21.43 8.55
CA TYR A 22 9.37 20.69 9.66
C TYR A 22 9.50 19.17 9.49
N LEU A 23 9.23 18.67 8.28
CA LEU A 23 9.33 17.24 7.98
C LEU A 23 10.78 16.74 8.00
N ASN A 24 11.73 17.50 7.44
CA ASN A 24 13.14 17.08 7.39
C ASN A 24 13.71 16.88 8.79
N GLU A 25 13.28 17.64 9.78
CA GLU A 25 13.65 17.46 11.18
C GLU A 25 13.05 16.20 11.82
N ARG A 26 12.01 15.62 11.18
CA ARG A 26 11.16 14.52 11.69
C ARG A 26 11.00 13.37 10.73
N SER A 27 11.84 13.28 9.72
CA SER A 27 11.70 12.33 8.60
C SER A 27 11.60 10.86 9.05
N LEU A 28 12.20 10.50 10.20
CA LEU A 28 12.04 9.17 10.80
C LEU A 28 10.60 8.81 11.13
N GLN A 29 9.73 9.78 11.37
CA GLN A 29 8.31 9.50 11.64
C GLN A 29 7.59 8.89 10.42
N ILE A 30 8.12 9.09 9.23
CA ILE A 30 7.66 8.44 7.99
C ILE A 30 8.68 7.43 7.43
N GLY A 31 9.73 7.11 8.22
CA GLY A 31 10.69 6.05 7.90
C GLY A 31 11.89 6.49 7.08
N HIS A 32 12.17 7.79 6.96
CA HIS A 32 13.35 8.31 6.26
C HIS A 32 14.44 8.77 7.24
N VAL A 33 15.67 8.37 6.97
CA VAL A 33 16.84 8.70 7.80
C VAL A 33 17.47 10.03 7.36
N LEU A 34 17.38 10.34 6.06
CA LEU A 34 17.96 11.54 5.45
C LEU A 34 16.86 12.58 5.13
N PRO A 35 17.23 13.85 4.94
CA PRO A 35 16.31 14.85 4.43
C PRO A 35 15.68 14.40 3.12
N LEU A 36 14.38 14.63 2.99
CA LEU A 36 13.62 14.20 1.83
C LEU A 36 13.94 15.04 0.60
N SER A 37 14.04 14.41 -0.56
CA SER A 37 14.00 15.12 -1.82
C SER A 37 12.62 15.79 -2.01
N GLU A 38 12.57 16.78 -2.91
CA GLU A 38 11.29 17.45 -3.23
C GLU A 38 10.25 16.47 -3.78
N GLU A 39 10.69 15.51 -4.57
CA GLU A 39 9.84 14.49 -5.18
C GLU A 39 9.19 13.60 -4.10
N ILE A 40 9.98 13.06 -3.19
CA ILE A 40 9.47 12.24 -2.07
C ILE A 40 8.57 13.08 -1.16
N PHE A 41 8.94 14.35 -0.88
CA PHE A 41 8.09 15.23 -0.09
C PHE A 41 6.70 15.39 -0.71
N LYS A 42 6.60 15.66 -2.02
CA LYS A 42 5.33 15.82 -2.75
C LYS A 42 4.51 14.53 -2.80
N GLU A 43 5.16 13.36 -2.78
CA GLU A 43 4.49 12.07 -2.74
C GLU A 43 3.76 11.86 -1.41
N TYR A 44 4.42 12.12 -0.29
CA TYR A 44 3.80 11.99 1.04
C TYR A 44 2.84 13.13 1.38
N PHE A 45 3.14 14.34 0.91
CA PHE A 45 2.41 15.56 1.22
C PHE A 45 2.06 16.34 -0.04
N PRO A 46 1.10 15.86 -0.85
CA PRO A 46 0.59 16.60 -2.01
C PRO A 46 -0.03 17.93 -1.55
N GLU A 47 0.34 19.02 -2.20
CA GLU A 47 -0.04 20.40 -1.79
C GLU A 47 -1.54 20.59 -1.60
N ARG A 48 -2.37 19.95 -2.46
CA ARG A 48 -3.84 20.10 -2.42
C ARG A 48 -4.54 19.32 -1.30
N SER A 49 -3.85 18.40 -0.66
CA SER A 49 -4.41 17.52 0.38
C SER A 49 -3.59 17.48 1.65
N SER A 50 -2.65 18.44 1.80
CA SER A 50 -1.76 18.53 2.95
C SER A 50 -1.90 19.87 3.64
N PHE A 51 -1.68 19.87 4.95
CA PHE A 51 -1.97 20.99 5.82
C PHE A 51 -0.91 21.10 6.93
N LEU A 52 -0.65 22.34 7.31
CA LEU A 52 0.15 22.70 8.47
C LEU A 52 -0.77 23.14 9.61
N LEU A 53 -0.50 22.65 10.78
CA LEU A 53 -1.14 23.12 12.02
C LEU A 53 -0.12 23.97 12.76
N TYR A 54 -0.47 25.22 13.00
CA TYR A 54 0.38 26.17 13.70
C TYR A 54 -0.13 26.40 15.12
N SER A 55 0.76 26.29 16.11
CA SER A 55 0.63 27.00 17.38
C SER A 55 1.06 28.47 17.20
N VAL A 56 0.93 29.28 18.26
CA VAL A 56 1.22 30.75 18.19
C VAL A 56 2.60 31.08 17.61
N ARG A 57 3.59 30.18 17.72
CA ARG A 57 4.98 30.47 17.39
C ARG A 57 5.65 29.51 16.42
N ALA A 58 5.05 28.36 16.13
CA ALA A 58 5.70 27.33 15.33
C ALA A 58 4.71 26.37 14.67
N VAL A 59 5.16 25.62 13.65
CA VAL A 59 4.44 24.48 13.12
C VAL A 59 4.38 23.40 14.19
N ASP A 60 3.19 22.98 14.58
CA ASP A 60 2.94 21.95 15.58
C ASP A 60 2.68 20.58 14.94
N ALA A 61 2.09 20.55 13.76
CA ALA A 61 1.91 19.33 12.98
C ALA A 61 1.91 19.63 11.47
N LEU A 62 2.38 18.65 10.70
CA LEU A 62 2.18 18.53 9.25
C LEU A 62 1.37 17.26 9.01
N PHE A 63 0.29 17.36 8.26
CA PHE A 63 -0.49 16.19 7.91
C PHE A 63 -1.00 16.22 6.48
N SER A 64 -1.26 15.05 5.93
CA SER A 64 -1.89 14.86 4.63
C SER A 64 -3.07 13.92 4.74
N PHE A 65 -4.07 14.15 3.90
CA PHE A 65 -5.28 13.36 3.80
C PHE A 65 -5.47 12.89 2.36
N HIS A 66 -5.50 11.58 2.17
CA HIS A 66 -5.59 10.94 0.87
C HIS A 66 -6.93 10.22 0.73
N SER A 67 -7.90 10.87 0.14
CA SER A 67 -9.26 10.31 -0.03
C SER A 67 -9.39 9.32 -1.20
N GLY A 68 -8.30 9.04 -1.93
CA GLY A 68 -8.35 8.34 -3.21
C GLY A 68 -8.93 9.23 -4.32
N ARG A 69 -8.63 8.93 -5.58
CA ARG A 69 -9.16 9.70 -6.73
C ARG A 69 -10.66 9.48 -6.96
N GLU A 70 -11.18 8.39 -6.45
CA GLU A 70 -12.56 7.99 -6.70
C GLU A 70 -13.46 8.33 -5.52
N LYS A 71 -14.43 9.24 -5.76
CA LYS A 71 -15.36 9.75 -4.75
C LYS A 71 -16.14 8.64 -4.03
N TRP A 72 -16.39 7.51 -4.71
CA TRP A 72 -17.14 6.38 -4.17
C TRP A 72 -16.34 5.49 -3.18
N THR A 73 -15.02 5.67 -3.08
CA THR A 73 -14.22 4.90 -2.12
C THR A 73 -14.51 5.37 -0.70
N PRO A 74 -15.07 4.53 0.18
CA PRO A 74 -15.41 4.94 1.55
C PRO A 74 -14.21 4.95 2.48
N ARG A 75 -13.01 4.79 1.96
CA ARG A 75 -11.74 4.78 2.68
C ARG A 75 -10.93 6.01 2.37
N ALA A 76 -10.24 6.51 3.37
CA ALA A 76 -9.15 7.45 3.19
C ALA A 76 -7.93 7.03 4.01
N ASP A 77 -6.76 7.37 3.52
CA ASP A 77 -5.49 7.20 4.20
C ASP A 77 -4.97 8.57 4.66
N PHE A 78 -4.20 8.61 5.73
CA PHE A 78 -3.57 9.84 6.20
C PHE A 78 -2.18 9.61 6.77
N VAL A 79 -1.39 10.67 6.75
CA VAL A 79 -0.08 10.73 7.39
C VAL A 79 -0.05 11.97 8.30
N ILE A 80 0.43 11.83 9.51
CA ILE A 80 0.65 12.94 10.45
C ILE A 80 2.09 12.87 10.96
N VAL A 81 2.77 14.00 10.94
CA VAL A 81 4.11 14.20 11.49
C VAL A 81 4.03 15.25 12.58
N THR A 82 4.35 14.89 13.82
CA THR A 82 4.34 15.79 14.98
C THR A 82 5.07 15.16 16.17
N ASP A 83 5.70 16.00 17.01
CA ASP A 83 6.23 15.59 18.31
C ASP A 83 5.24 15.93 19.45
N SER A 84 4.22 16.71 19.16
CA SER A 84 3.22 17.17 20.11
C SER A 84 2.04 16.22 20.18
N LEU A 85 1.67 15.75 21.37
CA LEU A 85 0.44 14.97 21.55
C LEU A 85 -0.81 15.82 21.35
N ALA A 86 -0.75 17.11 21.66
CA ALA A 86 -1.85 18.03 21.40
C ALA A 86 -2.03 18.23 19.89
N GLY A 87 -0.93 18.49 19.17
CA GLY A 87 -0.93 18.59 17.71
C GLY A 87 -1.41 17.32 17.03
N LEU A 88 -1.03 16.13 17.53
CA LEU A 88 -1.54 14.87 17.02
C LEU A 88 -3.06 14.77 17.15
N LYS A 89 -3.61 15.05 18.34
CA LYS A 89 -5.06 15.00 18.59
C LYS A 89 -5.83 15.95 17.68
N GLU A 90 -5.35 17.18 17.58
CA GLU A 90 -5.99 18.19 16.73
C GLU A 90 -5.92 17.82 15.25
N ALA A 91 -4.74 17.38 14.76
CA ALA A 91 -4.59 16.94 13.38
C ALA A 91 -5.47 15.73 13.06
N VAL A 92 -5.57 14.76 13.96
CA VAL A 92 -6.49 13.61 13.82
C VAL A 92 -7.94 14.09 13.74
N GLY A 93 -8.36 14.99 14.62
CA GLY A 93 -9.71 15.57 14.58
C GLY A 93 -10.02 16.22 13.23
N LYS A 94 -9.08 17.03 12.69
CA LYS A 94 -9.24 17.65 11.36
C LYS A 94 -9.34 16.60 10.23
N VAL A 95 -8.53 15.54 10.31
CA VAL A 95 -8.59 14.44 9.34
C VAL A 95 -9.93 13.71 9.41
N GLU A 96 -10.46 13.46 10.61
CA GLU A 96 -11.77 12.84 10.82
C GLU A 96 -12.91 13.72 10.28
N ASP A 97 -12.87 15.03 10.54
CA ASP A 97 -13.85 15.99 10.00
C ASP A 97 -13.82 16.01 8.46
N MET A 98 -12.62 16.05 7.88
CA MET A 98 -12.44 16.01 6.42
C MET A 98 -12.95 14.70 5.81
N ALA A 99 -12.71 13.58 6.49
CA ALA A 99 -13.18 12.28 6.06
C ALA A 99 -14.72 12.20 6.07
N LEU A 100 -15.36 12.65 7.15
CA LEU A 100 -16.81 12.70 7.27
C LEU A 100 -17.43 13.63 6.23
N ALA A 101 -16.84 14.80 5.99
CA ALA A 101 -17.28 15.73 4.96
C ALA A 101 -17.19 15.16 3.53
N GLN A 102 -16.34 14.16 3.30
CA GLN A 102 -16.19 13.45 2.04
C GLN A 102 -16.85 12.05 2.07
N GLU A 103 -17.74 11.81 3.02
CA GLU A 103 -18.49 10.55 3.18
C GLU A 103 -17.58 9.31 3.30
N LYS A 104 -16.39 9.48 3.88
CA LYS A 104 -15.49 8.37 4.15
C LYS A 104 -15.91 7.66 5.43
N LEU A 105 -15.91 6.34 5.40
CA LEU A 105 -16.37 5.50 6.51
C LEU A 105 -15.21 4.89 7.30
N VAL A 106 -14.02 4.86 6.71
CA VAL A 106 -12.82 4.28 7.31
C VAL A 106 -11.61 5.16 7.06
N LEU A 107 -10.87 5.44 8.12
CA LEU A 107 -9.55 6.05 8.07
C LEU A 107 -8.46 5.01 8.34
N ARG A 108 -7.36 5.13 7.61
CA ARG A 108 -6.19 4.27 7.79
C ARG A 108 -4.92 5.09 7.87
N THR A 109 -3.96 4.58 8.63
CA THR A 109 -2.60 5.11 8.72
C THR A 109 -1.62 4.00 9.04
N ARG A 110 -0.32 4.32 9.01
CA ARG A 110 0.74 3.41 9.40
C ARG A 110 1.71 4.08 10.38
N ILE A 111 2.21 3.30 11.33
CA ILE A 111 3.17 3.75 12.35
C ILE A 111 4.27 2.71 12.49
N PHE A 112 5.51 3.15 12.51
CA PHE A 112 6.64 2.28 12.82
C PHE A 112 6.74 2.01 14.32
N GLY A 113 7.08 0.78 14.70
CA GLY A 113 7.10 0.32 16.08
C GLY A 113 8.11 1.03 17.00
N TYR A 114 9.07 1.76 16.43
CA TYR A 114 9.94 2.63 17.22
C TYR A 114 9.23 3.92 17.67
N ASP A 115 8.13 4.32 17.05
CA ASP A 115 7.33 5.49 17.44
C ASP A 115 6.20 5.11 18.39
N ARG A 116 6.57 4.61 19.54
CA ARG A 116 5.64 4.11 20.56
C ARG A 116 4.66 5.18 21.07
N LYS A 117 5.11 6.44 21.15
CA LYS A 117 4.28 7.55 21.67
C LYS A 117 3.09 7.82 20.74
N ARG A 118 3.32 7.96 19.43
CA ARG A 118 2.24 8.17 18.47
C ARG A 118 1.34 6.93 18.36
N LEU A 119 1.92 5.73 18.38
CA LEU A 119 1.14 4.49 18.36
C LEU A 119 0.16 4.42 19.54
N GLN A 120 0.62 4.71 20.77
CA GLN A 120 -0.23 4.75 21.97
C GLN A 120 -1.29 5.83 21.88
N ALA A 121 -0.92 7.02 21.39
CA ALA A 121 -1.85 8.14 21.26
C ALA A 121 -2.96 7.86 20.23
N LEU A 122 -2.64 7.27 19.09
CA LEU A 122 -3.66 6.87 18.11
C LEU A 122 -4.58 5.78 18.66
N ARG A 123 -4.05 4.82 19.42
CA ARG A 123 -4.88 3.81 20.08
C ARG A 123 -5.82 4.43 21.12
N ALA A 124 -5.38 5.46 21.83
CA ALA A 124 -6.24 6.22 22.75
C ALA A 124 -7.32 7.04 22.04
N LEU A 125 -7.19 7.27 20.73
CA LEU A 125 -8.19 7.88 19.84
C LEU A 125 -9.00 6.82 19.06
N ASP A 126 -9.08 5.60 19.58
CA ASP A 126 -9.85 4.46 19.04
C ASP A 126 -9.35 3.90 17.70
N TYR A 127 -8.12 4.21 17.29
CA TYR A 127 -7.50 3.52 16.16
C TYR A 127 -7.09 2.10 16.55
N LYS A 128 -7.55 1.14 15.78
CA LYS A 128 -7.27 -0.30 15.95
C LYS A 128 -6.07 -0.69 15.11
N ILE A 129 -5.20 -1.57 15.62
CA ILE A 129 -4.18 -2.22 14.79
C ILE A 129 -4.87 -3.33 14.00
N GLY A 130 -4.87 -3.20 12.68
CA GLY A 130 -5.41 -4.20 11.79
C GLY A 130 -4.36 -5.21 11.35
N ALA A 131 -3.13 -4.74 11.07
CA ALA A 131 -2.03 -5.62 10.70
C ALA A 131 -0.71 -5.12 11.27
N SER A 132 0.21 -6.05 11.54
CA SER A 132 1.58 -5.76 11.99
C SER A 132 2.57 -6.59 11.19
N ILE A 133 3.44 -5.93 10.42
CA ILE A 133 4.49 -6.60 9.65
C ILE A 133 5.74 -6.71 10.53
N PRO A 134 6.09 -7.92 10.99
CA PRO A 134 7.19 -8.10 11.93
C PRO A 134 8.52 -7.71 11.32
N GLY A 135 9.29 -6.86 12.02
CA GLY A 135 10.64 -6.46 11.63
C GLY A 135 10.72 -5.78 10.26
N ALA A 136 9.66 -5.12 9.82
CA ALA A 136 9.62 -4.44 8.51
C ALA A 136 10.52 -3.20 8.45
N ALA A 137 10.86 -2.59 9.58
CA ALA A 137 11.78 -1.46 9.65
C ALA A 137 13.12 -1.88 10.28
N SER A 138 14.21 -1.31 9.79
CA SER A 138 15.55 -1.45 10.36
C SER A 138 16.13 -0.07 10.66
N LEU A 139 16.48 0.18 11.92
CA LEU A 139 17.05 1.43 12.37
C LEU A 139 18.15 1.11 13.40
N ASP A 140 19.37 1.63 13.17
CA ASP A 140 20.54 1.41 14.04
C ASP A 140 20.77 -0.08 14.37
N GLY A 141 20.64 -0.95 13.36
CA GLY A 141 20.82 -2.39 13.50
C GLY A 141 19.69 -3.13 14.23
N LYS A 142 18.65 -2.42 14.69
CA LYS A 142 17.46 -3.01 15.33
C LYS A 142 16.31 -3.14 14.35
N ARG A 143 15.53 -4.19 14.54
CA ARG A 143 14.31 -4.45 13.77
C ARG A 143 13.09 -3.97 14.54
N PHE A 144 12.16 -3.33 13.83
CA PHE A 144 10.90 -2.83 14.36
C PHE A 144 9.76 -3.23 13.44
N ASP A 145 8.59 -3.45 14.02
CA ASP A 145 7.39 -3.77 13.27
C ASP A 145 6.84 -2.52 12.57
N LEU A 146 6.11 -2.72 11.49
CA LEU A 146 5.27 -1.71 10.87
C LEU A 146 3.82 -2.04 11.19
N HIS A 147 3.14 -1.12 11.89
CA HIS A 147 1.74 -1.27 12.26
C HIS A 147 0.86 -0.50 11.28
N TYR A 148 -0.14 -1.17 10.72
CA TYR A 148 -1.24 -0.54 9.98
C TYR A 148 -2.43 -0.40 10.92
N LEU A 149 -2.91 0.84 11.07
CA LEU A 149 -4.02 1.19 11.93
C LEU A 149 -5.22 1.63 11.10
N TYR A 150 -6.41 1.43 11.66
CA TYR A 150 -7.64 1.93 11.08
C TYR A 150 -8.63 2.37 12.16
N LYS A 151 -9.54 3.27 11.78
CA LYS A 151 -10.70 3.67 12.58
C LYS A 151 -11.93 3.68 11.68
N GLU A 152 -12.98 3.05 12.16
CA GLU A 152 -14.30 3.10 11.55
C GLU A 152 -14.98 4.38 12.03
N LEU A 153 -15.38 5.26 11.09
CA LEU A 153 -16.02 6.54 11.39
C LEU A 153 -17.54 6.43 11.45
N ASP A 154 -18.11 5.35 10.88
CA ASP A 154 -19.55 5.18 10.74
C ASP A 154 -19.95 3.72 10.99
N ASP A 155 -21.05 3.53 11.70
CA ASP A 155 -21.58 2.19 12.03
C ASP A 155 -22.08 1.41 10.80
N ARG A 156 -22.37 2.09 9.69
CA ARG A 156 -22.72 1.45 8.40
C ARG A 156 -21.63 0.49 7.95
N TYR A 157 -20.36 0.83 8.20
CA TYR A 157 -19.23 -0.04 7.90
C TYR A 157 -19.23 -1.31 8.73
N ARG A 158 -19.44 -1.23 10.05
CA ARG A 158 -19.50 -2.39 10.95
C ARG A 158 -20.53 -3.41 10.52
N PHE A 159 -21.66 -2.93 10.04
CA PHE A 159 -22.75 -3.78 9.56
C PHE A 159 -22.35 -4.56 8.29
N SER A 160 -21.59 -3.95 7.41
CA SER A 160 -21.13 -4.55 6.16
C SER A 160 -20.06 -5.63 6.37
N ILE A 161 -19.07 -5.41 7.25
CA ILE A 161 -18.05 -6.41 7.58
C ILE A 161 -18.67 -7.68 8.18
N ARG A 162 -19.66 -7.54 9.07
CA ARG A 162 -20.31 -8.68 9.71
C ARG A 162 -21.05 -9.59 8.73
N ARG A 163 -21.36 -9.13 7.54
CA ARG A 163 -22.08 -9.93 6.54
C ARG A 163 -21.21 -10.84 5.69
N GLY A 164 -19.87 -10.79 5.86
CA GLY A 164 -18.95 -11.71 5.18
C GLY A 164 -19.16 -11.70 3.66
N TYR A 165 -18.95 -10.58 3.01
CA TYR A 165 -19.04 -10.49 1.56
C TYR A 165 -17.80 -11.05 0.88
N ALA A 166 -17.56 -12.35 1.01
CA ALA A 166 -16.86 -13.05 -0.05
C ALA A 166 -17.88 -13.32 -1.15
N LYS A 167 -17.97 -12.46 -2.16
CA LYS A 167 -18.79 -12.81 -3.35
C LYS A 167 -18.10 -13.96 -4.07
N PRO A 168 -18.76 -15.12 -4.20
CA PRO A 168 -18.31 -16.16 -5.12
C PRO A 168 -18.29 -15.54 -6.51
N GLY A 169 -17.19 -15.62 -7.22
CA GLY A 169 -17.13 -15.18 -8.60
C GLY A 169 -16.17 -14.04 -8.92
N LEU A 170 -15.61 -13.30 -7.93
CA LEU A 170 -14.61 -12.28 -8.20
C LEU A 170 -13.28 -12.83 -8.77
N TYR A 171 -12.97 -14.06 -8.47
CA TYR A 171 -11.70 -14.69 -8.84
C TYR A 171 -11.83 -16.01 -9.61
N PRO A 172 -12.97 -16.70 -9.63
CA PRO A 172 -13.04 -17.92 -10.41
C PRO A 172 -13.23 -17.58 -11.87
N ILE A 173 -12.34 -18.06 -12.66
CA ILE A 173 -12.50 -18.12 -14.08
C ILE A 173 -13.23 -19.43 -14.36
N LEU A 174 -14.51 -19.44 -14.01
CA LEU A 174 -15.39 -20.53 -14.31
C LEU A 174 -15.66 -20.56 -15.81
N GLY A 175 -15.36 -21.68 -16.46
CA GLY A 175 -15.67 -21.91 -17.86
C GLY A 175 -14.62 -21.48 -18.87
N VAL A 176 -13.40 -21.10 -18.44
CA VAL A 176 -12.29 -20.89 -19.36
C VAL A 176 -11.62 -22.23 -19.68
N ASP A 177 -11.48 -22.55 -20.95
CA ASP A 177 -10.71 -23.69 -21.39
C ASP A 177 -9.24 -23.53 -20.98
N LYS A 178 -8.68 -24.59 -20.36
CA LYS A 178 -7.27 -24.60 -19.97
C LYS A 178 -6.38 -24.80 -21.17
N ALA A 179 -5.23 -24.15 -21.17
CA ALA A 179 -4.21 -24.39 -22.18
C ALA A 179 -3.81 -25.88 -22.19
N LYS A 180 -3.86 -26.49 -23.38
CA LYS A 180 -3.64 -27.95 -23.53
C LYS A 180 -2.16 -28.32 -23.63
N SER A 181 -1.34 -27.42 -24.12
CA SER A 181 0.11 -27.60 -24.28
C SER A 181 0.80 -26.30 -23.92
N GLN A 182 1.87 -26.38 -23.15
CA GLN A 182 2.58 -25.21 -22.69
C GLN A 182 4.06 -25.53 -22.49
N ARG A 183 4.89 -24.64 -22.95
CA ARG A 183 6.31 -24.61 -22.67
C ARG A 183 6.63 -23.31 -21.94
N LEU A 184 6.57 -23.34 -20.62
CA LEU A 184 6.70 -22.17 -19.78
C LEU A 184 8.17 -21.85 -19.51
N VAL A 185 8.54 -20.60 -19.77
CA VAL A 185 9.86 -20.05 -19.45
C VAL A 185 9.72 -18.77 -18.62
N LEU A 186 10.68 -18.54 -17.74
CA LEU A 186 10.75 -17.33 -16.92
C LEU A 186 11.83 -16.41 -17.48
N ARG A 187 11.49 -15.14 -17.60
CA ARG A 187 12.41 -14.11 -18.10
C ARG A 187 12.15 -12.75 -17.46
N GLY A 188 13.04 -11.81 -17.67
CA GLY A 188 12.83 -10.41 -17.33
C GLY A 188 11.83 -9.72 -18.27
N TYR A 189 11.45 -8.50 -17.89
CA TYR A 189 10.63 -7.62 -18.70
C TYR A 189 11.30 -7.24 -20.03
N ARG A 190 10.46 -7.11 -21.07
CA ARG A 190 10.77 -6.54 -22.38
C ARG A 190 9.77 -5.44 -22.72
N LYS A 191 10.15 -4.50 -23.58
CA LYS A 191 9.23 -3.40 -24.00
C LYS A 191 7.96 -3.93 -24.69
N GLU A 192 8.07 -5.03 -25.36
CA GLU A 192 7.00 -5.74 -26.05
C GLU A 192 5.94 -6.30 -25.08
N ASP A 193 6.26 -6.42 -23.79
CA ASP A 193 5.30 -6.88 -22.76
C ASP A 193 4.30 -5.79 -22.34
N ARG A 194 4.48 -4.53 -22.73
CA ARG A 194 3.61 -3.41 -22.32
C ARG A 194 2.10 -3.68 -22.54
N PRO A 195 1.65 -4.24 -23.67
CA PRO A 195 0.23 -4.57 -23.85
C PRO A 195 -0.29 -5.57 -22.83
N PHE A 196 0.51 -6.58 -22.48
CA PHE A 196 0.18 -7.57 -21.46
C PHE A 196 0.14 -6.95 -20.06
N LEU A 197 1.10 -6.11 -19.72
CA LEU A 197 1.14 -5.39 -18.46
C LEU A 197 -0.07 -4.45 -18.29
N ASN A 198 -0.46 -3.73 -19.35
CA ASN A 198 -1.66 -2.91 -19.36
C ASN A 198 -2.93 -3.74 -19.12
N LYS A 199 -3.02 -4.92 -19.74
CA LYS A 199 -4.14 -5.84 -19.53
C LYS A 199 -4.17 -6.35 -18.09
N ALA A 200 -3.02 -6.73 -17.52
CA ALA A 200 -2.89 -7.15 -16.14
C ALA A 200 -3.29 -6.02 -15.17
N ALA A 201 -2.82 -4.81 -15.38
CA ALA A 201 -3.16 -3.64 -14.58
C ALA A 201 -4.66 -3.30 -14.67
N THR A 202 -5.24 -3.36 -15.86
CA THR A 202 -6.69 -3.15 -16.05
C THR A 202 -7.49 -4.18 -15.27
N HIS A 203 -7.13 -5.45 -15.33
CA HIS A 203 -7.80 -6.51 -14.60
C HIS A 203 -7.71 -6.30 -13.08
N LEU A 204 -6.52 -5.97 -12.57
CA LEU A 204 -6.32 -5.67 -11.14
C LEU A 204 -7.11 -4.43 -10.70
N ASN A 205 -7.17 -3.39 -11.51
CA ASN A 205 -7.95 -2.19 -11.22
C ASN A 205 -9.46 -2.46 -11.20
N ILE A 206 -9.97 -3.26 -12.13
CA ILE A 206 -11.38 -3.68 -12.15
C ILE A 206 -11.73 -4.47 -10.89
N ILE A 207 -10.88 -5.42 -10.49
CA ILE A 207 -11.11 -6.24 -9.30
C ILE A 207 -10.98 -5.41 -8.02
N ARG A 208 -9.96 -4.58 -7.90
CA ARG A 208 -9.70 -3.80 -6.69
C ARG A 208 -10.59 -2.58 -6.57
N GLY A 209 -11.16 -2.11 -7.69
CA GLY A 209 -11.91 -0.85 -7.73
C GLY A 209 -11.05 0.37 -7.36
N ILE A 210 -9.74 0.17 -7.12
CA ILE A 210 -8.82 1.20 -6.65
C ILE A 210 -7.40 0.79 -7.00
N ALA A 211 -6.65 1.75 -7.47
CA ALA A 211 -5.22 1.76 -7.33
C ALA A 211 -4.86 1.99 -5.85
N ASN A 212 -4.32 1.01 -5.17
CA ASN A 212 -3.63 1.24 -3.91
C ASN A 212 -2.32 1.96 -4.23
N GLY A 213 -2.31 3.30 -4.27
CA GLY A 213 -1.15 4.18 -4.30
C GLY A 213 0.03 3.88 -5.23
N VAL A 214 0.29 2.61 -5.50
CA VAL A 214 1.41 2.12 -6.30
C VAL A 214 1.10 2.11 -7.80
N PHE A 215 -0.18 2.07 -8.18
CA PHE A 215 -0.64 2.05 -9.57
C PHE A 215 -1.66 3.15 -9.87
N GLU A 216 -1.52 4.31 -9.25
CA GLU A 216 -2.38 5.47 -9.45
C GLU A 216 -2.12 6.14 -10.81
N GLY A 217 -2.30 5.41 -11.86
CA GLY A 217 -2.28 5.93 -13.23
C GLY A 217 -3.53 5.54 -14.00
N SER A 218 -3.92 6.38 -14.96
CA SER A 218 -4.92 5.98 -15.94
C SER A 218 -4.41 4.77 -16.72
N VAL A 219 -5.20 3.71 -16.79
CA VAL A 219 -4.91 2.57 -17.68
C VAL A 219 -5.51 2.90 -19.06
N PRO A 220 -4.78 2.67 -20.15
CA PRO A 220 -3.44 2.10 -20.25
C PRO A 220 -2.34 3.04 -19.75
N TRP A 221 -1.30 2.46 -19.15
CA TRP A 221 -0.16 3.23 -18.68
C TRP A 221 0.60 3.88 -19.85
N GLY A 222 0.93 5.15 -19.67
CA GLY A 222 1.79 5.86 -20.62
C GLY A 222 3.25 5.42 -20.54
N SER A 223 4.05 5.78 -21.54
CA SER A 223 5.48 5.43 -21.60
C SER A 223 6.24 5.86 -20.35
N GLY A 224 5.93 7.02 -19.78
CA GLY A 224 6.59 7.53 -18.57
C GLY A 224 6.50 6.62 -17.36
N ILE A 225 5.38 5.89 -17.17
CA ILE A 225 5.25 4.92 -16.07
C ILE A 225 6.20 3.75 -16.28
N TYR A 226 6.31 3.22 -17.50
CA TYR A 226 7.22 2.11 -17.79
C TYR A 226 8.69 2.51 -17.60
N GLU A 227 9.07 3.72 -18.03
CA GLU A 227 10.41 4.25 -17.82
C GLU A 227 10.71 4.44 -16.34
N GLU A 228 9.79 5.04 -15.61
CA GLU A 228 9.95 5.31 -14.18
C GLU A 228 10.05 4.01 -13.36
N TRP A 229 9.20 3.05 -13.61
CA TRP A 229 9.05 1.87 -12.75
C TRP A 229 9.95 0.72 -13.15
N PHE A 230 10.02 0.41 -14.45
CA PHE A 230 10.74 -0.76 -14.94
C PHE A 230 12.16 -0.43 -15.37
N GLU A 231 12.37 0.67 -16.10
CA GLU A 231 13.68 1.02 -16.60
C GLU A 231 14.57 1.64 -15.52
N LYS A 232 14.02 2.44 -14.61
CA LYS A 232 14.75 2.94 -13.42
C LYS A 232 14.85 1.95 -12.26
N ARG A 233 14.42 0.70 -12.47
CA ARG A 233 14.53 -0.39 -11.49
C ARG A 233 13.86 -0.13 -10.13
N ARG A 234 12.76 0.56 -10.10
CA ARG A 234 11.88 0.64 -8.92
C ARG A 234 11.07 -0.64 -8.73
N VAL A 235 10.86 -1.38 -9.83
CA VAL A 235 10.16 -2.65 -9.87
C VAL A 235 11.06 -3.69 -10.51
N PHE A 236 11.02 -4.92 -10.00
CA PHE A 236 11.74 -6.08 -10.52
C PHE A 236 10.73 -7.10 -11.04
N PRO A 237 10.35 -7.03 -12.31
CA PRO A 237 9.37 -7.92 -12.90
C PRO A 237 9.97 -9.25 -13.29
N ILE A 238 9.19 -10.31 -13.09
CA ILE A 238 9.44 -11.67 -13.60
C ILE A 238 8.26 -12.03 -14.50
N VAL A 239 8.52 -12.25 -15.76
CA VAL A 239 7.52 -12.63 -16.76
C VAL A 239 7.59 -14.13 -17.01
N CYS A 240 6.44 -14.79 -16.96
CA CYS A 240 6.27 -16.16 -17.44
C CYS A 240 5.71 -16.09 -18.87
N GLU A 241 6.44 -16.67 -19.81
CA GLU A 241 6.05 -16.76 -21.23
C GLU A 241 5.73 -18.19 -21.60
N ASP A 242 4.71 -18.41 -22.40
CA ASP A 242 4.48 -19.68 -23.07
C ASP A 242 5.16 -19.61 -24.43
N GLU A 243 6.32 -20.27 -24.58
CA GLU A 243 7.09 -20.31 -25.83
C GLU A 243 6.34 -20.95 -26.99
N SER A 244 5.33 -21.79 -26.70
CA SER A 244 4.54 -22.43 -27.78
C SER A 244 3.69 -21.44 -28.59
N ILE A 245 3.35 -20.30 -27.97
CA ILE A 245 2.59 -19.21 -28.60
C ILE A 245 3.37 -17.88 -28.64
N GLY A 246 4.55 -17.83 -28.00
CA GLY A 246 5.39 -16.63 -27.94
C GLY A 246 4.78 -15.48 -27.14
N GLU A 247 3.88 -15.76 -26.17
CA GLU A 247 3.16 -14.74 -25.41
C GLU A 247 3.40 -14.81 -23.90
N PRO A 248 3.43 -13.67 -23.19
CA PRO A 248 3.43 -13.64 -21.74
C PRO A 248 2.08 -14.12 -21.18
N VAL A 249 2.16 -14.99 -20.18
CA VAL A 249 0.99 -15.63 -19.55
C VAL A 249 0.93 -15.41 -18.04
N GLY A 250 2.01 -14.92 -17.45
CA GLY A 250 2.10 -14.58 -16.04
C GLY A 250 3.10 -13.47 -15.78
N LEU A 251 2.86 -12.72 -14.71
CA LEU A 251 3.71 -11.63 -14.23
C LEU A 251 3.78 -11.68 -12.71
N LEU A 252 4.96 -11.49 -12.17
CA LEU A 252 5.19 -11.20 -10.77
C LEU A 252 6.11 -9.99 -10.68
N ASP A 253 5.74 -9.03 -9.85
CA ASP A 253 6.49 -7.81 -9.63
C ASP A 253 6.92 -7.72 -8.16
N LEU A 254 8.19 -7.37 -7.94
CA LEU A 254 8.69 -6.94 -6.64
C LEU A 254 8.91 -5.43 -6.66
N PHE A 255 8.15 -4.72 -5.84
CA PHE A 255 8.21 -3.25 -5.72
C PHE A 255 9.06 -2.83 -4.54
N ARG A 256 9.97 -1.89 -4.77
CA ARG A 256 10.65 -1.21 -3.67
C ARG A 256 9.66 -0.37 -2.87
N VAL A 257 9.84 -0.36 -1.57
CA VAL A 257 9.15 0.58 -0.67
C VAL A 257 10.07 1.76 -0.40
N ASP A 258 9.52 2.97 -0.38
CA ASP A 258 10.30 4.20 -0.29
C ASP A 258 10.96 4.48 1.06
N PRO A 259 10.38 4.13 2.23
CA PRO A 259 11.04 4.42 3.50
C PRO A 259 12.42 3.80 3.61
N ASP A 260 13.43 4.61 3.91
CA ASP A 260 14.84 4.16 4.04
C ASP A 260 15.00 3.00 5.02
N VAL A 261 14.20 3.01 6.09
CA VAL A 261 14.20 1.94 7.10
C VAL A 261 13.66 0.61 6.58
N MET A 262 13.05 0.58 5.39
CA MET A 262 12.43 -0.60 4.77
C MET A 262 13.19 -1.13 3.53
N GLN A 263 14.43 -0.72 3.28
CA GLN A 263 15.19 -1.12 2.09
C GLN A 263 15.39 -2.64 1.92
N HIS A 264 15.21 -3.42 2.98
CA HIS A 264 15.27 -4.88 3.00
C HIS A 264 13.91 -5.56 2.79
N VAL A 265 12.87 -4.77 2.50
CA VAL A 265 11.49 -5.23 2.28
C VAL A 265 11.04 -4.84 0.88
N MET A 266 10.32 -5.73 0.20
CA MET A 266 9.60 -5.40 -1.04
C MET A 266 8.16 -5.88 -0.97
N ILE A 267 7.31 -5.22 -1.76
CA ILE A 267 5.91 -5.61 -1.94
C ILE A 267 5.81 -6.46 -3.20
N LEU A 268 5.01 -7.50 -3.16
CA LEU A 268 4.75 -8.40 -4.26
C LEU A 268 3.38 -8.10 -4.91
N GLY A 269 3.37 -7.98 -6.23
CA GLY A 269 2.20 -8.08 -7.07
C GLY A 269 2.29 -9.29 -7.99
N MET A 270 1.15 -9.91 -8.34
CA MET A 270 1.14 -11.03 -9.27
C MET A 270 -0.15 -11.08 -10.09
N TYR A 271 0.02 -11.46 -11.36
CA TYR A 271 -1.07 -11.74 -12.28
C TYR A 271 -0.79 -12.99 -13.09
N VAL A 272 -1.78 -13.82 -13.31
CA VAL A 272 -1.73 -15.00 -14.20
C VAL A 272 -2.96 -14.98 -15.09
N ARG A 273 -2.77 -15.12 -16.40
CA ARG A 273 -3.86 -15.23 -17.37
C ARG A 273 -4.81 -16.35 -16.95
N ALA A 274 -6.09 -16.12 -17.21
CA ALA A 274 -7.17 -16.97 -16.77
C ALA A 274 -7.00 -18.44 -17.16
N GLU A 275 -6.74 -18.66 -18.42
CA GLU A 275 -6.57 -19.99 -19.02
C GLU A 275 -5.34 -20.74 -18.52
N TYR A 276 -4.39 -20.04 -17.88
CA TYR A 276 -3.17 -20.60 -17.29
C TYR A 276 -3.23 -20.78 -15.76
N GLN A 277 -4.32 -20.38 -15.13
CA GLN A 277 -4.49 -20.60 -13.70
C GLN A 277 -4.70 -22.09 -13.37
N GLY A 278 -4.05 -22.54 -12.29
CA GLY A 278 -4.04 -23.95 -11.92
C GLY A 278 -3.10 -24.84 -12.73
N LEU A 279 -2.31 -24.26 -13.66
CA LEU A 279 -1.32 -24.97 -14.48
C LEU A 279 0.12 -24.80 -13.97
N GLY A 280 0.30 -24.31 -12.74
CA GLY A 280 1.62 -24.20 -12.11
C GLY A 280 2.34 -22.87 -12.33
N VAL A 281 1.86 -21.96 -13.20
CA VAL A 281 2.49 -20.66 -13.49
C VAL A 281 2.77 -19.86 -12.21
N GLY A 282 1.77 -19.76 -11.30
CA GLY A 282 1.96 -19.06 -10.05
C GLY A 282 3.04 -19.66 -9.15
N THR A 283 3.19 -20.97 -9.15
CA THR A 283 4.25 -21.66 -8.39
C THR A 283 5.61 -21.35 -8.96
N LEU A 284 5.78 -21.42 -10.29
CA LEU A 284 7.01 -21.05 -10.97
C LEU A 284 7.44 -19.62 -10.67
N LEU A 285 6.49 -18.68 -10.73
CA LEU A 285 6.75 -17.28 -10.43
C LEU A 285 7.17 -17.09 -8.96
N MET A 286 6.55 -17.80 -8.01
CA MET A 286 6.90 -17.74 -6.58
C MET A 286 8.31 -18.29 -6.31
N ASP A 287 8.71 -19.37 -6.96
CA ASP A 287 10.05 -19.95 -6.79
C ASP A 287 11.13 -19.01 -7.37
N ALA A 288 10.85 -18.41 -8.52
CA ALA A 288 11.72 -17.39 -9.10
C ALA A 288 11.82 -16.14 -8.21
N MET A 289 10.70 -15.69 -7.65
CA MET A 289 10.66 -14.58 -6.71
C MET A 289 11.57 -14.83 -5.52
N LYS A 290 11.51 -16.01 -4.89
CA LYS A 290 12.36 -16.35 -3.75
C LYS A 290 13.84 -16.30 -4.12
N THR A 291 14.18 -16.78 -5.31
CA THR A 291 15.55 -16.72 -5.83
C THR A 291 16.01 -15.27 -6.04
N LEU A 292 15.17 -14.45 -6.65
CA LEU A 292 15.44 -13.02 -6.87
C LEU A 292 15.56 -12.27 -5.54
N ALA A 293 14.64 -12.50 -4.61
CA ALA A 293 14.62 -11.85 -3.30
C ALA A 293 15.93 -12.14 -2.52
N LYS A 294 16.42 -13.38 -2.56
CA LYS A 294 17.74 -13.73 -1.97
C LYS A 294 18.89 -12.99 -2.63
N ARG A 295 18.90 -12.88 -3.96
CA ARG A 295 19.93 -12.12 -4.71
C ARG A 295 19.88 -10.61 -4.40
N LEU A 296 18.73 -10.07 -4.09
CA LEU A 296 18.54 -8.69 -3.69
C LEU A 296 18.77 -8.46 -2.18
N HIS A 297 19.19 -9.50 -1.45
CA HIS A 297 19.41 -9.48 0.00
C HIS A 297 18.16 -8.98 0.79
N LEU A 298 16.99 -9.35 0.32
CA LEU A 298 15.76 -9.04 1.04
C LEU A 298 15.63 -9.97 2.23
N SER A 299 15.19 -9.43 3.34
CA SER A 299 14.82 -10.22 4.51
C SER A 299 13.31 -10.51 4.56
N ARG A 300 12.51 -9.73 3.82
CA ARG A 300 11.05 -9.87 3.79
C ARG A 300 10.48 -9.53 2.43
N VAL A 301 9.42 -10.27 2.08
CA VAL A 301 8.50 -9.89 1.00
C VAL A 301 7.11 -9.85 1.60
N MET A 302 6.37 -8.77 1.34
CA MET A 302 5.01 -8.61 1.82
C MET A 302 4.02 -8.49 0.65
N LEU A 303 2.78 -8.84 0.90
CA LEU A 303 1.68 -8.68 -0.05
C LEU A 303 0.36 -8.41 0.67
N THR A 304 -0.61 -7.95 -0.09
CA THR A 304 -2.01 -7.95 0.33
C THR A 304 -2.83 -8.83 -0.61
N VAL A 305 -3.80 -9.53 -0.06
CA VAL A 305 -4.77 -10.32 -0.82
C VAL A 305 -6.17 -10.01 -0.29
N PHE A 306 -7.14 -9.87 -1.20
CA PHE A 306 -8.52 -9.71 -0.78
C PHE A 306 -9.08 -11.03 -0.27
N GLU A 307 -9.85 -10.94 0.82
CA GLU A 307 -10.57 -12.06 1.41
C GLU A 307 -11.44 -12.76 0.35
N GLY A 308 -11.40 -14.09 0.34
CA GLY A 308 -12.12 -14.90 -0.64
C GLY A 308 -11.37 -15.20 -1.92
N ASN A 309 -10.15 -14.68 -2.12
CA ASN A 309 -9.27 -15.12 -3.20
C ASN A 309 -8.55 -16.43 -2.82
N ALA A 310 -9.32 -17.48 -2.59
CA ALA A 310 -8.81 -18.76 -2.13
C ALA A 310 -7.68 -19.36 -2.98
N PRO A 311 -7.65 -19.24 -4.32
CA PRO A 311 -6.52 -19.70 -5.12
C PRO A 311 -5.21 -18.97 -4.78
N ALA A 312 -5.26 -17.64 -4.61
CA ALA A 312 -4.09 -16.85 -4.26
C ALA A 312 -3.65 -17.10 -2.82
N GLU A 313 -4.59 -17.14 -1.86
CA GLU A 313 -4.32 -17.45 -0.45
C GLU A 313 -3.59 -18.79 -0.31
N LYS A 314 -4.08 -19.84 -0.98
CA LYS A 314 -3.44 -21.17 -0.99
C LYS A 314 -2.03 -21.13 -1.60
N LEU A 315 -1.84 -20.40 -2.70
CA LEU A 315 -0.55 -20.25 -3.34
C LEU A 315 0.45 -19.56 -2.42
N TYR A 316 0.05 -18.44 -1.80
CA TYR A 316 0.91 -17.68 -0.90
C TYR A 316 1.26 -18.48 0.37
N ALA A 317 0.28 -19.15 0.99
CA ALA A 317 0.53 -20.02 2.12
C ALA A 317 1.50 -21.19 1.76
N LYS A 318 1.31 -21.84 0.61
CA LYS A 318 2.25 -22.85 0.09
C LYS A 318 3.64 -22.30 -0.16
N ALA A 319 3.74 -21.03 -0.58
CA ALA A 319 5.02 -20.35 -0.76
C ALA A 319 5.68 -19.93 0.57
N GLY A 320 5.02 -20.10 1.71
CA GLY A 320 5.54 -19.79 3.03
C GLY A 320 5.17 -18.40 3.56
N PHE A 321 4.25 -17.70 2.89
CA PHE A 321 3.70 -16.46 3.44
C PHE A 321 2.79 -16.75 4.64
N VAL A 322 2.90 -15.91 5.65
CA VAL A 322 2.10 -15.99 6.88
C VAL A 322 1.24 -14.74 6.99
N GLU A 323 -0.02 -14.92 7.36
CA GLU A 323 -0.91 -13.79 7.65
C GLU A 323 -0.40 -13.00 8.86
N CYS A 324 -0.36 -11.68 8.74
CA CYS A 324 0.07 -10.76 9.80
C CYS A 324 -1.02 -9.74 10.17
N GLY A 325 -2.21 -9.91 9.65
CA GLY A 325 -3.40 -9.14 10.00
C GLY A 325 -4.28 -8.82 8.82
N ARG A 326 -5.38 -8.13 9.13
CA ARG A 326 -6.39 -7.72 8.15
C ARG A 326 -6.78 -6.27 8.35
N LEU A 327 -7.03 -5.59 7.25
CA LEU A 327 -7.58 -4.24 7.26
C LEU A 327 -8.89 -4.21 6.47
N PRO A 328 -9.80 -3.31 6.88
CA PRO A 328 -10.93 -2.99 6.06
C PRO A 328 -10.49 -2.48 4.69
N GLY A 329 -10.96 -3.12 3.64
CA GLY A 329 -10.73 -2.77 2.25
C GLY A 329 -12.05 -2.50 1.54
N TRP A 330 -11.97 -2.19 0.26
CA TRP A 330 -13.12 -1.91 -0.57
C TRP A 330 -12.92 -2.45 -1.97
N LEU A 331 -13.97 -3.07 -2.50
CA LEU A 331 -14.13 -3.37 -3.92
C LEU A 331 -15.30 -2.56 -4.47
N GLN A 332 -15.35 -2.41 -5.79
CA GLN A 332 -16.41 -1.69 -6.51
C GLN A 332 -17.82 -2.11 -6.12
N GLU A 333 -17.96 -3.33 -5.61
CA GLU A 333 -19.24 -3.95 -5.25
C GLU A 333 -19.52 -4.04 -3.74
N GLY A 334 -18.62 -3.53 -2.89
CA GLY A 334 -18.82 -3.53 -1.45
C GLY A 334 -17.57 -3.69 -0.59
N TYR A 335 -17.77 -3.80 0.71
CA TYR A 335 -16.70 -3.98 1.69
C TYR A 335 -16.08 -5.38 1.60
N ILE A 336 -14.75 -5.42 1.67
CA ILE A 336 -13.97 -6.65 1.72
C ILE A 336 -12.76 -6.41 2.61
N ASN A 337 -12.29 -7.43 3.32
CA ASN A 337 -11.04 -7.32 4.05
C ASN A 337 -9.84 -7.54 3.12
N GLU A 338 -8.80 -6.74 3.34
CA GLU A 338 -7.46 -6.98 2.79
C GLU A 338 -6.65 -7.75 3.83
N THR A 339 -6.27 -8.97 3.51
CA THR A 339 -5.35 -9.77 4.33
C THR A 339 -3.92 -9.39 3.99
N TYR A 340 -3.16 -9.00 4.99
CA TYR A 340 -1.73 -8.70 4.89
C TYR A 340 -0.94 -9.96 5.19
N MET A 341 -0.02 -10.32 4.31
CA MET A 341 0.82 -11.50 4.46
C MET A 341 2.30 -11.13 4.28
N VAL A 342 3.17 -11.84 4.98
CA VAL A 342 4.62 -11.65 4.92
C VAL A 342 5.34 -12.98 4.75
N LEU A 343 6.37 -13.00 3.90
CA LEU A 343 7.35 -14.06 3.77
C LEU A 343 8.65 -13.59 4.43
N ASN A 344 9.12 -14.34 5.43
CA ASN A 344 10.45 -14.15 6.01
C ASN A 344 11.46 -14.96 5.18
N LEU A 345 12.60 -14.32 4.88
CA LEU A 345 13.68 -14.90 4.08
C LEU A 345 14.99 -15.08 4.87
N ASP A 346 14.99 -14.59 6.13
CA ASP A 346 16.11 -14.76 7.09
C ASP A 346 16.19 -16.20 7.58
#